data_0b4b384b09d21840d3832e6a640ec7c9
#
_entry.id   0b4b384b09d21840d3832e6a640ec7c9
#
_cell.length_a   1.000
_cell.length_b   1.000
_cell.length_c   1.000
_cell.angle_alpha   90.00
_cell.angle_beta   90.00
_cell.angle_gamma   90.00
#
_symmetry.space_group_name_H-M   'P 1'
#
loop_
_entity.id
_entity.type
_entity.pdbx_description
1 polymer ?
#
loop_
_entity_poly.entity_id
_entity_poly.type
_entity_poly.pdbx_seq_one_letter_code
_entity_poly.pdbx_strand_id
1 'polypeptide(L)'
;MARLLLLAWISCAFAQDPALERRVINLAHELRCLVCQNQTLADSNAPLAVDLRNQIREQLAAGKSERDVVDFMVARYGDFVLYRPPLKATTVLLWTGPFIFLVAGFYLLLRYIRRRRIPEPALSQAERARAAKLLE
;
A
#
# COMPACT_ATOMS: atom_id res chain seq x y z
N MET A 1 37.66 -35.09 -33.35
CA MET A 1 36.47 -35.50 -32.56
C MET A 1 36.50 -35.00 -31.12
N ALA A 2 37.59 -35.04 -30.37
CA ALA A 2 37.69 -34.57 -28.99
C ALA A 2 37.32 -33.07 -28.78
N ARG A 3 37.65 -32.18 -29.74
CA ARG A 3 37.33 -30.74 -29.66
C ARG A 3 35.85 -30.44 -29.82
N LEU A 4 35.09 -31.22 -30.56
CA LEU A 4 33.63 -31.07 -30.72
C LEU A 4 32.87 -31.47 -29.46
N LEU A 5 33.35 -32.47 -28.72
CA LEU A 5 32.75 -32.90 -27.45
C LEU A 5 32.97 -31.89 -26.33
N LEU A 6 34.12 -31.20 -26.31
CA LEU A 6 34.39 -30.12 -25.33
C LEU A 6 33.49 -28.91 -25.53
N LEU A 7 33.14 -28.55 -26.76
CA LEU A 7 32.19 -27.44 -27.03
C LEU A 7 30.77 -27.77 -26.66
N ALA A 8 30.33 -29.02 -26.73
CA ALA A 8 29.00 -29.46 -26.32
C ALA A 8 28.79 -29.38 -24.78
N TRP A 9 29.85 -29.54 -23.99
CA TRP A 9 29.79 -29.45 -22.52
C TRP A 9 29.68 -28.01 -22.02
N ILE A 10 30.20 -27.03 -22.75
CA ILE A 10 30.14 -25.62 -22.38
C ILE A 10 28.74 -25.04 -22.59
N SER A 11 27.98 -25.54 -23.56
CA SER A 11 26.62 -25.05 -23.84
C SER A 11 25.57 -25.42 -22.76
N CYS A 12 25.82 -26.41 -21.91
CA CYS A 12 24.91 -26.85 -20.89
C CYS A 12 24.94 -25.99 -19.58
N ALA A 13 25.99 -25.16 -19.41
CA ALA A 13 26.26 -24.43 -18.17
C ALA A 13 25.42 -23.13 -18.01
N PHE A 14 24.71 -22.68 -19.05
CA PHE A 14 23.96 -21.44 -19.07
C PHE A 14 22.44 -21.61 -19.21
N ALA A 15 21.93 -22.82 -19.09
CA ALA A 15 20.47 -23.02 -19.07
C ALA A 15 19.91 -22.51 -17.75
N GLN A 16 19.54 -21.24 -17.68
CA GLN A 16 18.72 -20.72 -16.57
C GLN A 16 17.42 -21.52 -16.56
N ASP A 17 17.10 -22.10 -15.40
CA ASP A 17 15.84 -22.84 -15.22
C ASP A 17 14.65 -21.88 -15.46
N PRO A 18 13.86 -22.10 -16.54
CA PRO A 18 12.74 -21.21 -16.86
C PRO A 18 11.64 -21.24 -15.79
N ALA A 19 11.58 -22.26 -14.95
CA ALA A 19 10.67 -22.35 -13.84
C ALA A 19 11.13 -21.44 -12.69
N LEU A 20 12.42 -21.42 -12.39
CA LEU A 20 13.01 -20.51 -11.41
C LEU A 20 12.82 -19.05 -11.84
N GLU A 21 13.10 -18.73 -13.10
CA GLU A 21 12.99 -17.36 -13.60
C GLU A 21 11.54 -16.83 -13.52
N ARG A 22 10.55 -17.65 -13.84
CA ARG A 22 9.14 -17.30 -13.66
C ARG A 22 8.82 -16.99 -12.20
N ARG A 23 9.32 -17.77 -11.24
CA ARG A 23 9.14 -17.51 -9.81
C ARG A 23 9.80 -16.19 -9.39
N VAL A 24 11.02 -15.92 -9.87
CA VAL A 24 11.72 -14.65 -9.62
C VAL A 24 10.89 -13.46 -10.11
N ILE A 25 10.39 -13.52 -11.35
CA ILE A 25 9.59 -12.43 -11.94
C ILE A 25 8.26 -12.25 -11.20
N ASN A 26 7.56 -13.35 -10.90
CA ASN A 26 6.31 -13.26 -10.14
C ASN A 26 6.52 -12.58 -8.79
N LEU A 27 7.55 -13.00 -8.03
CA LEU A 27 7.86 -12.39 -6.75
C LEU A 27 8.31 -10.93 -6.90
N ALA A 28 9.07 -10.61 -7.96
CA ALA A 28 9.49 -9.25 -8.26
C ALA A 28 8.32 -8.30 -8.60
N HIS A 29 7.18 -8.80 -9.08
CA HIS A 29 5.95 -8.01 -9.27
C HIS A 29 5.26 -7.67 -7.93
N GLU A 30 5.46 -8.46 -6.90
CA GLU A 30 4.89 -8.20 -5.56
C GLU A 30 5.72 -7.20 -4.75
N LEU A 31 6.95 -6.95 -5.19
CA LEU A 31 7.90 -6.09 -4.49
C LEU A 31 8.09 -4.76 -5.22
N ARG A 32 8.21 -3.69 -4.42
CA ARG A 32 8.37 -2.32 -4.91
C ARG A 32 9.84 -1.96 -5.06
N CYS A 33 10.17 -1.27 -6.15
CA CYS A 33 11.47 -0.64 -6.31
C CYS A 33 11.59 0.59 -5.40
N LEU A 34 12.55 0.57 -4.47
CA LEU A 34 12.70 1.60 -3.44
C LEU A 34 13.20 2.96 -3.96
N VAL A 35 13.85 2.98 -5.13
CA VAL A 35 14.44 4.18 -5.75
C VAL A 35 13.67 4.64 -7.00
N CYS A 36 12.56 3.96 -7.31
CA CYS A 36 11.75 4.23 -8.50
C CYS A 36 10.43 4.89 -8.10
N GLN A 37 9.83 5.63 -9.04
CA GLN A 37 8.51 6.23 -8.82
C GLN A 37 7.40 5.17 -8.93
N ASN A 38 7.21 4.40 -7.85
CA ASN A 38 6.11 3.44 -7.71
C ASN A 38 6.12 2.25 -8.70
N GLN A 39 7.28 1.91 -9.27
CA GLN A 39 7.44 0.73 -10.13
C GLN A 39 7.70 -0.52 -9.30
N THR A 40 7.35 -1.69 -9.85
CA THR A 40 7.73 -2.98 -9.28
C THR A 40 9.21 -3.27 -9.52
N LEU A 41 9.78 -4.22 -8.78
CA LEU A 41 11.12 -4.71 -9.09
C LEU A 41 11.18 -5.38 -10.47
N ALA A 42 10.09 -5.95 -10.96
CA ALA A 42 10.02 -6.58 -12.26
C ALA A 42 10.10 -5.55 -13.41
N ASP A 43 9.44 -4.41 -13.26
CA ASP A 43 9.29 -3.38 -14.31
C ASP A 43 10.44 -2.37 -14.30
N SER A 44 11.26 -2.34 -13.25
CA SER A 44 12.35 -1.38 -13.11
C SER A 44 13.67 -1.89 -13.63
N ASN A 45 14.38 -1.03 -14.38
CA ASN A 45 15.75 -1.25 -14.83
C ASN A 45 16.78 -0.48 -14.00
N ALA A 46 16.39 0.09 -12.86
CA ALA A 46 17.33 0.74 -11.94
C ALA A 46 18.36 -0.29 -11.43
N PRO A 47 19.64 0.10 -11.24
CA PRO A 47 20.67 -0.82 -10.76
C PRO A 47 20.26 -1.58 -9.50
N LEU A 48 19.66 -0.89 -8.52
CA LEU A 48 19.16 -1.51 -7.30
C LEU A 48 18.08 -2.56 -7.57
N ALA A 49 17.17 -2.30 -8.52
CA ALA A 49 16.12 -3.28 -8.86
C ALA A 49 16.70 -4.54 -9.49
N VAL A 50 17.75 -4.39 -10.32
CA VAL A 50 18.48 -5.52 -10.90
C VAL A 50 19.17 -6.33 -9.80
N ASP A 51 19.85 -5.67 -8.87
CA ASP A 51 20.55 -6.32 -7.76
C ASP A 51 19.55 -7.08 -6.85
N LEU A 52 18.41 -6.48 -6.54
CA LEU A 52 17.39 -7.13 -5.73
C LEU A 52 16.78 -8.35 -6.44
N ARG A 53 16.54 -8.29 -7.76
CA ARG A 53 16.10 -9.46 -8.51
C ARG A 53 17.16 -10.58 -8.50
N ASN A 54 18.44 -10.22 -8.58
CA ASN A 54 19.52 -11.21 -8.48
C ASN A 54 19.55 -11.86 -7.08
N GLN A 55 19.37 -11.08 -6.01
CA GLN A 55 19.27 -11.62 -4.64
C GLN A 55 18.05 -12.55 -4.48
N ILE A 56 16.90 -12.20 -5.06
CA ILE A 56 15.72 -13.08 -5.08
C ILE A 56 16.06 -14.39 -5.77
N ARG A 57 16.70 -14.32 -6.96
CA ARG A 57 17.11 -15.50 -7.74
C ARG A 57 18.03 -16.41 -6.95
N GLU A 58 19.05 -15.86 -6.33
CA GLU A 58 20.02 -16.62 -5.53
C GLU A 58 19.34 -17.35 -4.36
N GLN A 59 18.44 -16.68 -3.65
CA GLN A 59 17.76 -17.29 -2.53
C GLN A 59 16.76 -18.37 -2.95
N LEU A 60 16.02 -18.17 -4.04
CA LEU A 60 15.13 -19.18 -4.60
C LEU A 60 15.90 -20.38 -5.16
N ALA A 61 17.05 -20.13 -5.80
CA ALA A 61 17.95 -21.19 -6.28
C ALA A 61 18.55 -22.00 -5.11
N ALA A 62 18.79 -21.35 -3.96
CA ALA A 62 19.20 -22.02 -2.73
C ALA A 62 18.08 -22.82 -2.04
N GLY A 63 16.90 -22.92 -2.65
CA GLY A 63 15.78 -23.72 -2.15
C GLY A 63 14.92 -23.02 -1.08
N LYS A 64 15.10 -21.71 -0.84
CA LYS A 64 14.22 -20.96 0.08
C LYS A 64 12.83 -20.81 -0.50
N SER A 65 11.84 -20.74 0.39
CA SER A 65 10.47 -20.45 -0.01
C SER A 65 10.31 -18.98 -0.39
N GLU A 66 9.32 -18.66 -1.22
CA GLU A 66 9.00 -17.26 -1.60
C GLU A 66 8.71 -16.40 -0.36
N ARG A 67 8.08 -16.99 0.65
CA ARG A 67 7.79 -16.32 1.92
C ARG A 67 9.07 -15.95 2.67
N ASP A 68 10.04 -16.85 2.76
CA ASP A 68 11.33 -16.58 3.42
C ASP A 68 12.09 -15.47 2.71
N VAL A 69 12.00 -15.42 1.36
CA VAL A 69 12.60 -14.36 0.55
C VAL A 69 11.93 -13.01 0.81
N VAL A 70 10.60 -12.99 0.88
CA VAL A 70 9.84 -11.76 1.22
C VAL A 70 10.18 -11.30 2.63
N ASP A 71 10.20 -12.19 3.61
CA ASP A 71 10.53 -11.87 5.00
C ASP A 71 11.96 -11.32 5.11
N PHE A 72 12.91 -11.88 4.37
CA PHE A 72 14.26 -11.35 4.27
C PHE A 72 14.29 -9.93 3.70
N MET A 73 13.54 -9.68 2.62
CA MET A 73 13.46 -8.34 2.01
C MET A 73 12.83 -7.33 2.97
N VAL A 74 11.77 -7.71 3.68
CA VAL A 74 11.10 -6.88 4.69
C VAL A 74 12.03 -6.60 5.87
N ALA A 75 12.76 -7.59 6.35
CA ALA A 75 13.70 -7.41 7.46
C ALA A 75 14.84 -6.42 7.12
N ARG A 76 15.26 -6.38 5.85
CA ARG A 76 16.38 -5.53 5.42
C ARG A 76 15.95 -4.14 4.96
N TYR A 77 14.81 -4.02 4.28
CA TYR A 77 14.36 -2.80 3.62
C TYR A 77 13.08 -2.21 4.23
N GLY A 78 12.47 -2.90 5.19
CA GLY A 78 11.22 -2.50 5.83
C GLY A 78 9.98 -2.84 4.99
N ASP A 79 8.80 -2.56 5.56
CA ASP A 79 7.51 -2.85 4.92
C ASP A 79 7.27 -2.09 3.60
N PHE A 80 8.06 -1.04 3.33
CA PHE A 80 7.98 -0.27 2.08
C PHE A 80 8.31 -1.07 0.83
N VAL A 81 9.05 -2.18 0.99
CA VAL A 81 9.37 -3.08 -0.14
C VAL A 81 8.13 -3.82 -0.63
N LEU A 82 7.09 -3.93 0.19
CA LEU A 82 5.85 -4.61 -0.17
C LEU A 82 4.89 -3.68 -0.91
N TYR A 83 4.35 -4.14 -2.03
CA TYR A 83 3.27 -3.43 -2.73
C TYR A 83 1.97 -3.41 -1.92
N ARG A 84 1.73 -4.48 -1.16
CA ARG A 84 0.59 -4.62 -0.24
C ARG A 84 1.12 -4.70 1.18
N PRO A 85 1.13 -3.59 1.93
CA PRO A 85 1.62 -3.60 3.29
C PRO A 85 0.74 -4.52 4.17
N PRO A 86 1.34 -5.29 5.08
CA PRO A 86 0.61 -6.14 5.99
C PRO A 86 -0.25 -5.29 6.95
N LEU A 87 -1.42 -5.81 7.31
CA LEU A 87 -2.27 -5.21 8.35
C LEU A 87 -1.60 -5.42 9.72
N LYS A 88 -0.79 -4.48 10.15
CA LYS A 88 -0.18 -4.43 11.48
C LYS A 88 -1.01 -3.50 12.38
N ALA A 89 -0.88 -3.63 13.70
CA ALA A 89 -1.57 -2.77 14.66
C ALA A 89 -1.30 -1.27 14.39
N THR A 90 -0.09 -0.93 13.97
CA THR A 90 0.30 0.43 13.59
C THR A 90 -0.41 0.92 12.33
N THR A 91 -0.61 0.05 11.33
CA THR A 91 -1.33 0.41 10.10
C THR A 91 -2.83 0.45 10.29
N VAL A 92 -3.40 -0.38 11.18
CA VAL A 92 -4.82 -0.32 11.55
C VAL A 92 -5.17 1.05 12.15
N LEU A 93 -4.34 1.59 13.04
CA LEU A 93 -4.55 2.92 13.61
C LEU A 93 -4.57 4.01 12.53
N LEU A 94 -3.70 3.91 11.54
CA LEU A 94 -3.64 4.84 10.41
C LEU A 94 -4.94 4.79 9.56
N TRP A 95 -5.46 3.61 9.33
CA TRP A 95 -6.70 3.44 8.55
C TRP A 95 -7.96 3.82 9.34
N THR A 96 -8.02 3.52 10.63
CA THR A 96 -9.19 3.82 11.48
C THR A 96 -9.19 5.26 11.99
N GLY A 97 -8.04 5.90 12.11
CA GLY A 97 -7.88 7.26 12.62
C GLY A 97 -8.84 8.28 11.98
N PRO A 98 -8.85 8.44 10.65
CA PRO A 98 -9.75 9.38 9.96
C PRO A 98 -11.23 9.16 10.28
N PHE A 99 -11.66 7.91 10.37
CA PHE A 99 -13.05 7.57 10.70
C PHE A 99 -13.41 7.94 12.14
N ILE A 100 -12.50 7.70 13.09
CA ILE A 100 -12.69 8.10 14.50
C ILE A 100 -12.84 9.62 14.61
N PHE A 101 -11.96 10.38 13.94
CA PHE A 101 -12.04 11.84 13.92
C PHE A 101 -13.32 12.35 13.27
N LEU A 102 -13.77 11.71 12.18
CA LEU A 102 -15.01 12.07 11.52
C LEU A 102 -16.22 11.85 12.44
N VAL A 103 -16.31 10.68 13.08
CA VAL A 103 -17.41 10.36 14.00
C VAL A 103 -17.40 11.30 15.22
N ALA A 104 -16.22 11.53 15.81
CA ALA A 104 -16.07 12.44 16.94
C ALA A 104 -16.45 13.89 16.56
N GLY A 105 -15.95 14.38 15.42
CA GLY A 105 -16.27 15.71 14.90
C GLY A 105 -17.76 15.87 14.61
N PHE A 106 -18.39 14.87 13.99
CA PHE A 106 -19.83 14.86 13.72
C PHE A 106 -20.66 14.87 15.02
N TYR A 107 -20.25 14.07 16.00
CA TYR A 107 -20.90 14.06 17.32
C TYR A 107 -20.81 15.42 18.02
N LEU A 108 -19.61 16.03 18.03
CA LEU A 108 -19.40 17.36 18.63
C LEU A 108 -20.21 18.43 17.90
N LEU A 109 -20.28 18.38 16.56
CA LEU A 109 -21.08 19.28 15.75
C LEU A 109 -22.57 19.17 16.09
N LEU A 110 -23.11 17.94 16.14
CA LEU A 110 -24.51 17.72 16.53
C LEU A 110 -24.79 18.22 17.95
N ARG A 111 -23.89 17.99 18.91
CA ARG A 111 -23.97 18.47 20.27
C ARG A 111 -23.97 20.01 20.32
N TYR A 112 -23.10 20.63 19.53
CA TYR A 112 -23.02 22.09 19.42
C TYR A 112 -24.31 22.70 18.85
N ILE A 113 -24.82 22.16 17.73
CA ILE A 113 -26.09 22.61 17.11
C ILE A 113 -27.25 22.44 18.07
N ARG A 114 -27.35 21.29 18.76
CA ARG A 114 -28.42 21.05 19.75
C ARG A 114 -28.35 22.02 20.93
N ARG A 115 -27.16 22.40 21.38
CA ARG A 115 -26.98 23.38 22.46
C ARG A 115 -27.27 24.80 22.00
N ARG A 116 -27.09 25.12 20.72
CA ARG A 116 -27.36 26.44 20.13
C ARG A 116 -28.79 26.57 19.56
N ARG A 117 -29.68 25.61 19.76
CA ARG A 117 -31.09 25.86 19.51
C ARG A 117 -31.54 26.92 20.51
N ILE A 118 -31.32 28.19 20.13
CA ILE A 118 -31.92 29.35 20.78
C ILE A 118 -33.43 29.13 20.59
N PRO A 119 -34.23 29.08 21.69
CA PRO A 119 -35.68 29.09 21.53
C PRO A 119 -35.98 30.34 20.72
N GLU A 120 -36.63 30.21 19.57
CA GLU A 120 -37.13 31.38 18.86
C GLU A 120 -37.95 32.17 19.88
N PRO A 121 -37.60 33.44 20.14
CA PRO A 121 -38.43 34.28 21.02
C PRO A 121 -39.79 34.26 20.39
N ALA A 122 -40.74 33.64 21.11
CA ALA A 122 -42.13 33.63 20.67
C ALA A 122 -42.54 35.09 20.42
N LEU A 123 -42.77 35.43 19.14
CA LEU A 123 -43.21 36.77 18.76
C LEU A 123 -44.31 37.21 19.69
N SER A 124 -44.10 38.34 20.34
CA SER A 124 -45.12 38.91 21.23
C SER A 124 -46.41 39.14 20.44
N GLN A 125 -47.55 39.10 21.12
CA GLN A 125 -48.83 39.35 20.45
C GLN A 125 -48.86 40.69 19.69
N ALA A 126 -48.17 41.70 20.21
CA ALA A 126 -48.01 43.00 19.55
C ALA A 126 -47.23 42.92 18.23
N GLU A 127 -46.17 42.09 18.17
CA GLU A 127 -45.40 41.90 16.95
C GLU A 127 -46.16 41.10 15.90
N ARG A 128 -46.94 40.10 16.32
CA ARG A 128 -47.83 39.36 15.42
C ARG A 128 -48.92 40.25 14.82
N ALA A 129 -49.51 41.14 15.63
CA ALA A 129 -50.50 42.12 15.16
C ALA A 129 -49.91 43.13 14.18
N ARG A 130 -48.67 43.58 14.40
CA ARG A 130 -47.95 44.48 13.45
C ARG A 130 -47.64 43.76 12.13
N ALA A 131 -47.19 42.50 12.20
CA ALA A 131 -46.91 41.69 11.00
C ALA A 131 -48.20 41.44 10.19
N ALA A 132 -49.31 41.14 10.84
CA ALA A 132 -50.61 40.94 10.19
C ALA A 132 -51.07 42.23 9.44
N LYS A 133 -50.84 43.41 10.06
CA LYS A 133 -51.21 44.70 9.47
C LYS A 133 -50.35 45.13 8.27
N LEU A 134 -49.19 44.51 8.06
CA LEU A 134 -48.29 44.74 6.92
C LEU A 134 -48.62 43.81 5.74
N LEU A 135 -49.43 42.82 5.93
CA LEU A 135 -49.85 41.85 4.93
C LEU A 135 -51.23 42.14 4.31
N GLU A 136 -51.95 43.14 4.83
CA GLU A 136 -53.16 43.72 4.26
C GLU A 136 -52.83 44.93 3.34
#